data_7caf6d4d58e0ef9462e654f238ba9f45
#
_entry.id   7caf6d4d58e0ef9462e654f238ba9f45
#
_cell.length_a   1.000
_cell.length_b   1.000
_cell.length_c   1.000
_cell.angle_alpha   90.00
_cell.angle_beta   90.00
_cell.angle_gamma   90.00
#
_symmetry.space_group_name_H-M   'P 1'
#
loop_
_entity.id
_entity.type
_entity.pdbx_description
1 polymer ?
#
loop_
_entity_poly.entity_id
_entity_poly.type
_entity_poly.pdbx_seq_one_letter_code
_entity_poly.pdbx_strand_id
1 'polypeptide(L)'
;MKKKKIILFGVILAISITFMVGCTTSAYDIAVKNGYEGTESEWLASLNGTDGSDGSDLTITQIYNEAVQNGYERNFFEFLDEYLSLEYSPDSSEAINRCMRSAMIVQCKFNKRSYGLTRGEEYGQQGSGVIYAINKEQGSAYIITNYHVVYSSDSDTQTRVSNEITISPYGGSAISVTYVGGSAQYDIAVLKATDDYFSSTFPLAINLVNGDVTIGQSAIAIGNPAGEGLSATQGIISVESEEIIMEDIENSSSYVSTRVMRIDAAVNSGNSGGGLFNSAGELIGIVNAKSSDTSIENMAYAIPASIVSAVADNIIKNNGNFNKGTVGITITVTQTTGYLDENDCVRIAETVVISQVSGAASGLLQANDVVKAITIYGQTITVNRMFHLTDPILRTLPGDSVTITVERSGQTIDVTVVCS
;
A
#
# COMPACT_ATOMS: atom_id res chain seq x y z
N MET A 1 -32.21 1.67 -58.02
CA MET A 1 -30.85 1.75 -57.48
C MET A 1 -30.80 1.62 -55.94
N LYS A 2 -31.52 0.68 -55.28
CA LYS A 2 -31.55 0.54 -53.82
C LYS A 2 -31.28 -0.90 -53.29
N LYS A 3 -30.91 -1.85 -54.14
CA LYS A 3 -30.71 -3.26 -53.75
C LYS A 3 -29.26 -3.74 -53.71
N LYS A 4 -28.26 -2.91 -54.03
CA LYS A 4 -26.82 -3.31 -54.01
C LYS A 4 -26.05 -2.92 -52.74
N LYS A 5 -26.64 -2.13 -51.81
CA LYS A 5 -25.92 -1.72 -50.57
C LYS A 5 -26.14 -2.65 -49.37
N ILE A 6 -27.15 -3.53 -49.41
CA ILE A 6 -27.49 -4.43 -48.30
C ILE A 6 -26.60 -5.71 -48.29
N ILE A 7 -26.13 -6.13 -49.47
CA ILE A 7 -25.29 -7.36 -49.55
C ILE A 7 -23.85 -7.12 -49.10
N LEU A 8 -23.34 -5.90 -49.18
CA LEU A 8 -21.97 -5.58 -48.74
C LEU A 8 -21.82 -5.47 -47.22
N PHE A 9 -22.94 -5.12 -46.52
CA PHE A 9 -22.92 -5.03 -45.04
C PHE A 9 -23.00 -6.41 -44.35
N GLY A 10 -23.66 -7.38 -45.00
CA GLY A 10 -23.77 -8.75 -44.50
C GLY A 10 -22.48 -9.56 -44.61
N VAL A 11 -21.63 -9.27 -45.61
CA VAL A 11 -20.36 -9.96 -45.82
C VAL A 11 -19.24 -9.42 -44.90
N ILE A 12 -19.30 -8.13 -44.53
CA ILE A 12 -18.33 -7.56 -43.58
C ILE A 12 -18.60 -8.03 -42.15
N LEU A 13 -19.88 -8.25 -41.78
CA LEU A 13 -20.25 -8.75 -40.45
C LEU A 13 -19.92 -10.26 -40.30
N ALA A 14 -19.96 -11.04 -41.39
CA ALA A 14 -19.61 -12.47 -41.37
C ALA A 14 -18.11 -12.72 -41.32
N ILE A 15 -17.25 -11.77 -41.74
CA ILE A 15 -15.77 -11.91 -41.68
C ILE A 15 -15.22 -11.46 -40.30
N SER A 16 -15.99 -10.63 -39.57
CA SER A 16 -15.58 -10.19 -38.21
C SER A 16 -15.81 -11.24 -37.11
N ILE A 17 -16.59 -12.30 -37.38
CA ILE A 17 -16.90 -13.36 -36.38
C ILE A 17 -15.95 -14.55 -36.49
N THR A 18 -15.11 -14.61 -37.52
CA THR A 18 -14.26 -15.81 -37.78
C THR A 18 -12.82 -15.66 -37.24
N PHE A 19 -12.50 -14.61 -36.48
CA PHE A 19 -11.15 -14.38 -35.94
C PHE A 19 -11.08 -14.38 -34.40
N MET A 20 -12.10 -14.89 -33.70
CA MET A 20 -12.03 -15.14 -32.24
C MET A 20 -12.43 -16.59 -31.91
N VAL A 21 -11.71 -17.56 -32.46
CA VAL A 21 -11.67 -18.92 -31.92
C VAL A 21 -10.21 -19.30 -31.79
N GLY A 22 -9.56 -18.72 -30.83
CA GLY A 22 -8.41 -19.32 -30.19
C GLY A 22 -8.97 -20.37 -29.22
N CYS A 23 -8.71 -21.64 -29.49
CA CYS A 23 -9.10 -22.78 -28.68
C CYS A 23 -8.58 -22.63 -27.23
N THR A 24 -9.48 -22.22 -26.33
CA THR A 24 -9.39 -22.62 -24.92
C THR A 24 -10.66 -23.42 -24.66
N THR A 25 -10.54 -24.71 -24.43
CA THR A 25 -11.68 -25.57 -24.03
C THR A 25 -12.16 -25.08 -22.67
N SER A 26 -13.34 -24.47 -22.62
CA SER A 26 -13.92 -23.97 -21.36
C SER A 26 -14.34 -25.13 -20.45
N ALA A 27 -14.48 -24.90 -19.16
CA ALA A 27 -14.98 -25.91 -18.24
C ALA A 27 -16.41 -26.37 -18.62
N TYR A 28 -17.21 -25.47 -19.20
CA TYR A 28 -18.52 -25.81 -19.77
C TYR A 28 -18.38 -26.78 -20.95
N ASP A 29 -17.41 -26.56 -21.87
CA ASP A 29 -17.17 -27.47 -22.99
C ASP A 29 -16.77 -28.87 -22.49
N ILE A 30 -16.04 -28.96 -21.39
CA ILE A 30 -15.68 -30.22 -20.73
C ILE A 30 -16.92 -30.86 -20.11
N ALA A 31 -17.77 -30.10 -19.45
CA ALA A 31 -19.04 -30.62 -18.87
C ALA A 31 -19.95 -31.18 -19.96
N VAL A 32 -20.12 -30.46 -21.08
CA VAL A 32 -20.89 -30.90 -22.25
C VAL A 32 -20.29 -32.19 -22.84
N LYS A 33 -18.95 -32.26 -22.94
CA LYS A 33 -18.22 -33.44 -23.45
C LYS A 33 -18.43 -34.67 -22.53
N ASN A 34 -18.65 -34.42 -21.26
CA ASN A 34 -18.93 -35.46 -20.24
C ASN A 34 -20.43 -35.72 -20.02
N GLY A 35 -21.31 -35.24 -20.93
CA GLY A 35 -22.72 -35.57 -20.95
C GLY A 35 -23.65 -34.56 -20.28
N TYR A 36 -23.18 -33.35 -19.96
CA TYR A 36 -24.08 -32.31 -19.49
C TYR A 36 -24.96 -31.80 -20.63
N GLU A 37 -26.29 -31.86 -20.43
CA GLU A 37 -27.30 -31.38 -21.39
C GLU A 37 -27.99 -30.11 -20.86
N GLY A 38 -27.39 -28.95 -21.11
CA GLY A 38 -27.94 -27.65 -20.73
C GLY A 38 -27.10 -26.51 -21.31
N THR A 39 -27.57 -25.26 -21.12
CA THR A 39 -26.81 -24.06 -21.51
C THR A 39 -25.72 -23.76 -20.48
N GLU A 40 -24.71 -22.96 -20.89
CA GLU A 40 -23.66 -22.52 -19.98
C GLU A 40 -24.21 -21.78 -18.75
N SER A 41 -25.26 -20.96 -18.93
CA SER A 41 -25.97 -20.30 -17.82
C SER A 41 -26.64 -21.30 -16.87
N GLU A 42 -27.20 -22.39 -17.36
CA GLU A 42 -27.81 -23.43 -16.55
C GLU A 42 -26.75 -24.26 -15.83
N TRP A 43 -25.60 -24.50 -16.49
CA TRP A 43 -24.46 -25.14 -15.85
C TRP A 43 -23.89 -24.28 -14.72
N LEU A 44 -23.68 -22.99 -14.94
CA LEU A 44 -23.25 -22.03 -13.91
C LEU A 44 -24.26 -21.94 -12.77
N ALA A 45 -25.57 -21.93 -13.09
CA ALA A 45 -26.63 -21.96 -12.07
C ALA A 45 -26.66 -23.24 -11.26
N SER A 46 -26.27 -24.39 -11.85
CA SER A 46 -26.19 -25.68 -11.16
C SER A 46 -24.99 -25.75 -10.18
N LEU A 47 -23.98 -24.91 -10.40
CA LEU A 47 -22.85 -24.76 -9.47
C LEU A 47 -23.19 -23.87 -8.26
N ASN A 48 -24.19 -23.00 -8.39
CA ASN A 48 -24.77 -22.25 -7.28
C ASN A 48 -25.82 -23.16 -6.62
N GLY A 49 -25.47 -23.87 -5.55
CA GLY A 49 -26.38 -24.74 -4.83
C GLY A 49 -27.71 -24.04 -4.53
N THR A 50 -28.83 -24.68 -4.90
CA THR A 50 -30.15 -24.26 -4.40
C THR A 50 -30.22 -24.57 -2.91
N ASP A 51 -30.84 -23.68 -2.13
CA ASP A 51 -31.08 -23.82 -0.68
C ASP A 51 -31.45 -25.24 -0.31
N GLY A 52 -30.55 -25.91 0.44
CA GLY A 52 -30.49 -27.35 0.55
C GLY A 52 -31.60 -28.03 1.27
N SER A 53 -31.87 -29.21 0.81
CA SER A 53 -32.16 -30.35 1.70
C SER A 53 -31.70 -31.71 1.17
N ASP A 54 -31.03 -31.88 0.08
CA ASP A 54 -30.56 -33.23 -0.35
C ASP A 54 -29.42 -33.19 -1.40
N GLY A 55 -28.42 -32.35 -1.22
CA GLY A 55 -27.19 -32.40 -2.02
C GLY A 55 -25.99 -32.72 -1.15
N SER A 56 -25.19 -33.71 -1.52
CA SER A 56 -23.85 -33.87 -1.00
C SER A 56 -23.08 -32.58 -1.39
N ASP A 57 -22.81 -31.71 -0.42
CA ASP A 57 -22.02 -30.47 -0.61
C ASP A 57 -20.64 -30.82 -1.18
N LEU A 58 -20.49 -30.75 -2.51
CA LEU A 58 -19.19 -30.81 -3.14
C LEU A 58 -18.41 -29.58 -2.70
N THR A 59 -17.42 -29.78 -1.88
CA THR A 59 -16.50 -28.69 -1.54
C THR A 59 -15.72 -28.30 -2.79
N ILE A 60 -15.30 -27.02 -2.88
CA ILE A 60 -14.44 -26.51 -3.96
C ILE A 60 -13.22 -27.42 -4.17
N THR A 61 -12.67 -27.98 -3.09
CA THR A 61 -11.57 -28.94 -3.14
C THR A 61 -11.96 -30.24 -3.86
N GLN A 62 -13.19 -30.69 -3.72
CA GLN A 62 -13.69 -31.89 -4.44
C GLN A 62 -13.88 -31.59 -5.92
N ILE A 63 -14.41 -30.41 -6.26
CA ILE A 63 -14.54 -29.93 -7.65
C ILE A 63 -13.17 -29.83 -8.32
N TYR A 64 -12.18 -29.25 -7.64
CA TYR A 64 -10.80 -29.20 -8.13
C TYR A 64 -10.21 -30.61 -8.34
N ASN A 65 -10.37 -31.52 -7.38
CA ASN A 65 -9.87 -32.90 -7.51
C ASN A 65 -10.51 -33.63 -8.69
N GLU A 66 -11.78 -33.38 -8.95
CA GLU A 66 -12.48 -33.92 -10.10
C GLU A 66 -11.98 -33.31 -11.42
N ALA A 67 -11.72 -32.00 -11.45
CA ALA A 67 -11.10 -31.33 -12.58
C ALA A 67 -9.70 -31.90 -12.90
N VAL A 68 -8.88 -32.14 -11.88
CA VAL A 68 -7.55 -32.77 -12.02
C VAL A 68 -7.67 -34.19 -12.57
N GLN A 69 -8.63 -35.00 -12.10
CA GLN A 69 -8.89 -36.34 -12.63
C GLN A 69 -9.31 -36.30 -14.11
N ASN A 70 -9.94 -35.21 -14.54
CA ASN A 70 -10.37 -35.00 -15.94
C ASN A 70 -9.33 -34.23 -16.78
N GLY A 71 -8.09 -34.06 -16.29
CA GLY A 71 -6.98 -33.53 -17.06
C GLY A 71 -6.65 -32.05 -16.83
N TYR A 72 -7.15 -31.43 -15.75
CA TYR A 72 -6.70 -30.12 -15.35
C TYR A 72 -5.30 -30.18 -14.75
N GLU A 73 -4.35 -29.43 -15.32
CA GLU A 73 -2.91 -29.56 -14.99
C GLU A 73 -2.36 -28.48 -14.06
N ARG A 74 -3.18 -27.45 -13.72
CA ARG A 74 -2.75 -26.35 -12.87
C ARG A 74 -3.04 -26.62 -11.40
N ASN A 75 -2.40 -25.84 -10.51
CA ASN A 75 -2.59 -25.99 -9.06
C ASN A 75 -3.96 -25.46 -8.59
N PHE A 76 -4.30 -25.76 -7.31
CA PHE A 76 -5.58 -25.38 -6.73
C PHE A 76 -5.84 -23.86 -6.72
N PHE A 77 -4.81 -23.05 -6.51
CA PHE A 77 -4.97 -21.60 -6.49
C PHE A 77 -5.20 -21.04 -7.90
N GLU A 78 -4.54 -21.58 -8.90
CA GLU A 78 -4.79 -21.26 -10.30
C GLU A 78 -6.18 -21.69 -10.75
N PHE A 79 -6.68 -22.81 -10.24
CA PHE A 79 -8.06 -23.26 -10.45
C PHE A 79 -9.05 -22.27 -9.82
N LEU A 80 -8.80 -21.83 -8.57
CA LEU A 80 -9.63 -20.82 -7.93
C LEU A 80 -9.63 -19.50 -8.71
N ASP A 81 -8.49 -19.07 -9.20
CA ASP A 81 -8.35 -17.85 -9.97
C ASP A 81 -9.05 -17.94 -11.33
N GLU A 82 -8.95 -19.08 -12.00
CA GLU A 82 -9.53 -19.30 -13.34
C GLU A 82 -11.06 -19.54 -13.29
N TYR A 83 -11.58 -20.26 -12.30
CA TYR A 83 -12.98 -20.70 -12.25
C TYR A 83 -13.81 -20.09 -11.14
N LEU A 84 -13.19 -19.53 -10.12
CA LEU A 84 -13.82 -18.69 -9.11
C LEU A 84 -13.41 -17.22 -9.24
N SER A 85 -12.73 -16.83 -10.30
CA SER A 85 -12.85 -15.47 -10.77
C SER A 85 -14.33 -15.28 -11.13
N LEU A 86 -15.16 -15.18 -10.10
CA LEU A 86 -16.31 -14.33 -10.16
C LEU A 86 -15.82 -13.15 -10.98
N GLU A 87 -16.55 -12.72 -12.01
CA GLU A 87 -16.48 -11.35 -12.47
C GLU A 87 -16.78 -10.48 -11.23
N TYR A 88 -15.80 -10.42 -10.35
CA TYR A 88 -15.69 -9.42 -9.34
C TYR A 88 -15.32 -8.16 -10.16
N SER A 89 -16.32 -7.61 -10.83
CA SER A 89 -16.35 -6.16 -10.94
C SER A 89 -16.22 -5.72 -9.49
N PRO A 90 -15.05 -5.24 -9.04
CA PRO A 90 -14.90 -4.97 -7.64
C PRO A 90 -15.87 -3.85 -7.35
N ASP A 91 -17.03 -4.21 -6.83
CA ASP A 91 -17.81 -3.27 -6.08
C ASP A 91 -16.89 -2.86 -4.94
N SER A 92 -16.18 -1.73 -5.15
CA SER A 92 -15.24 -1.17 -4.19
C SER A 92 -15.89 -1.00 -2.81
N SER A 93 -17.21 -1.16 -2.71
CA SER A 93 -17.98 -0.95 -1.48
C SER A 93 -17.59 -1.92 -0.38
N GLU A 94 -17.34 -3.20 -0.67
CA GLU A 94 -16.93 -4.16 0.36
C GLU A 94 -15.53 -3.83 0.89
N ALA A 95 -14.58 -3.57 0.00
CA ALA A 95 -13.23 -3.14 0.37
C ALA A 95 -13.26 -1.84 1.16
N ILE A 96 -14.02 -0.82 0.69
CA ILE A 96 -14.18 0.45 1.37
C ILE A 96 -14.78 0.25 2.77
N ASN A 97 -15.88 -0.50 2.89
CA ASN A 97 -16.52 -0.77 4.18
C ASN A 97 -15.60 -1.50 5.16
N ARG A 98 -14.76 -2.41 4.66
CA ARG A 98 -13.74 -3.06 5.48
C ARG A 98 -12.67 -2.08 5.92
N CYS A 99 -12.16 -1.24 5.02
CA CYS A 99 -11.11 -0.25 5.31
C CYS A 99 -11.61 0.89 6.21
N MET A 100 -12.90 1.27 6.13
CA MET A 100 -13.51 2.24 7.04
C MET A 100 -13.39 1.83 8.51
N ARG A 101 -13.31 0.53 8.81
CA ARG A 101 -13.11 -0.02 10.16
C ARG A 101 -11.69 0.16 10.68
N SER A 102 -10.73 0.48 9.80
CA SER A 102 -9.35 0.82 10.17
C SER A 102 -9.11 2.32 10.22
N ALA A 103 -10.00 3.13 9.66
CA ALA A 103 -9.81 4.57 9.53
C ALA A 103 -10.22 5.32 10.81
N MET A 104 -9.45 6.36 11.15
CA MET A 104 -9.64 7.21 12.31
C MET A 104 -9.57 8.67 11.91
N ILE A 105 -10.41 9.50 12.50
CA ILE A 105 -10.21 10.95 12.56
C ILE A 105 -9.15 11.20 13.63
N VAL A 106 -8.17 12.03 13.36
CA VAL A 106 -7.16 12.47 14.33
C VAL A 106 -7.38 13.96 14.62
N GLN A 107 -7.52 14.30 15.89
CA GLN A 107 -7.69 15.70 16.34
C GLN A 107 -6.64 16.03 17.39
N CYS A 108 -5.98 17.16 17.19
CA CYS A 108 -4.92 17.67 18.06
C CYS A 108 -5.29 19.07 18.55
N LYS A 109 -5.02 19.32 19.81
CA LYS A 109 -5.11 20.67 20.38
C LYS A 109 -3.74 21.20 20.71
N PHE A 110 -3.52 22.47 20.42
CA PHE A 110 -2.29 23.18 20.68
C PHE A 110 -2.56 24.51 21.36
N ASN A 111 -1.59 24.97 22.15
CA ASN A 111 -1.55 26.35 22.61
C ASN A 111 -0.41 27.08 21.86
N LYS A 112 -0.68 28.29 21.39
CA LYS A 112 0.35 29.13 20.78
C LYS A 112 1.39 29.55 21.83
N ARG A 113 2.62 29.69 21.40
CA ARG A 113 3.67 30.30 22.23
C ARG A 113 3.26 31.72 22.63
N SER A 114 3.31 32.00 23.92
CA SER A 114 3.06 33.33 24.46
C SER A 114 4.37 34.08 24.65
N TYR A 115 4.43 35.30 24.15
CA TYR A 115 5.49 36.25 24.44
C TYR A 115 4.93 37.23 25.48
N GLY A 116 5.05 36.91 26.79
CA GLY A 116 4.60 37.78 27.89
C GLY A 116 3.74 37.08 28.93
N LEU A 117 2.89 37.83 29.67
CA LEU A 117 2.09 37.36 30.76
C LEU A 117 0.71 36.74 30.34
N THR A 118 0.39 36.73 29.06
CA THR A 118 -0.88 36.21 28.57
C THR A 118 -0.71 34.74 28.14
N ARG A 119 -1.67 33.88 28.52
CA ARG A 119 -1.75 32.50 28.03
C ARG A 119 -1.89 32.52 26.51
N GLY A 120 -1.17 31.65 25.81
CA GLY A 120 -1.32 31.51 24.36
C GLY A 120 -2.74 31.11 23.97
N GLU A 121 -3.14 31.48 22.76
CA GLU A 121 -4.44 31.09 22.18
C GLU A 121 -4.45 29.60 21.88
N GLU A 122 -5.53 28.90 22.25
CA GLU A 122 -5.76 27.51 21.89
C GLU A 122 -6.24 27.41 20.43
N TYR A 123 -5.70 26.46 19.68
CA TYR A 123 -6.14 26.16 18.33
C TYR A 123 -6.14 24.65 18.08
N GLY A 124 -6.99 24.21 17.15
CA GLY A 124 -7.11 22.80 16.73
C GLY A 124 -6.42 22.54 15.40
N GLN A 125 -5.94 21.34 15.25
CA GLN A 125 -5.48 20.77 13.99
C GLN A 125 -6.10 19.38 13.83
N GLN A 126 -6.45 19.00 12.62
CA GLN A 126 -7.07 17.71 12.38
C GLN A 126 -6.52 17.05 11.12
N GLY A 127 -6.60 15.74 11.11
CA GLY A 127 -6.23 14.89 10.02
C GLY A 127 -6.91 13.54 10.16
N SER A 128 -6.30 12.54 9.59
CA SER A 128 -6.76 11.15 9.58
C SER A 128 -5.67 10.22 10.10
N GLY A 129 -6.05 8.99 10.38
CA GLY A 129 -5.12 7.94 10.78
C GLY A 129 -5.65 6.57 10.39
N VAL A 130 -4.80 5.57 10.52
CA VAL A 130 -5.15 4.17 10.30
C VAL A 130 -4.70 3.30 11.46
N ILE A 131 -5.49 2.28 11.81
CA ILE A 131 -5.12 1.29 12.81
C ILE A 131 -4.07 0.37 12.22
N TYR A 132 -2.83 0.51 12.68
CA TYR A 132 -1.69 -0.29 12.24
C TYR A 132 -1.67 -1.69 12.86
N ALA A 133 -1.87 -1.76 14.16
CA ALA A 133 -1.89 -3.02 14.91
C ALA A 133 -2.87 -2.93 16.08
N ILE A 134 -3.52 -4.06 16.40
CA ILE A 134 -4.47 -4.20 17.52
C ILE A 134 -4.03 -5.34 18.42
N ASN A 135 -4.03 -5.10 19.72
CA ASN A 135 -4.01 -6.13 20.74
C ASN A 135 -5.40 -6.17 21.42
N LYS A 136 -6.24 -7.10 20.98
CA LYS A 136 -7.63 -7.23 21.48
C LYS A 136 -7.71 -7.62 22.95
N GLU A 137 -6.75 -8.40 23.45
CA GLU A 137 -6.71 -8.85 24.84
C GLU A 137 -6.44 -7.67 25.80
N GLN A 138 -5.61 -6.72 25.36
CA GLN A 138 -5.25 -5.54 26.14
C GLN A 138 -6.14 -4.32 25.80
N GLY A 139 -7.05 -4.43 24.83
CA GLY A 139 -7.85 -3.30 24.37
C GLY A 139 -6.96 -2.16 23.84
N SER A 140 -5.85 -2.45 23.17
CA SER A 140 -4.89 -1.44 22.74
C SER A 140 -4.58 -1.53 21.25
N ALA A 141 -4.23 -0.38 20.67
CA ALA A 141 -3.86 -0.29 19.26
C ALA A 141 -2.74 0.73 19.01
N TYR A 142 -1.97 0.49 17.96
CA TYR A 142 -1.12 1.50 17.36
C TYR A 142 -1.83 2.10 16.15
N ILE A 143 -1.82 3.42 16.06
CA ILE A 143 -2.39 4.19 14.97
C ILE A 143 -1.27 4.95 14.27
N ILE A 144 -1.26 4.92 12.94
CA ILE A 144 -0.36 5.73 12.12
C ILE A 144 -1.12 6.93 11.59
N THR A 145 -0.45 8.08 11.60
CA THR A 145 -0.88 9.33 10.97
C THR A 145 0.34 10.06 10.40
N ASN A 146 0.15 11.19 9.74
CA ASN A 146 1.27 12.05 9.36
C ASN A 146 1.85 12.79 10.57
N TYR A 147 3.16 13.06 10.54
CA TYR A 147 3.84 13.81 11.60
C TYR A 147 3.33 15.25 11.66
N HIS A 148 3.11 15.89 10.52
CA HIS A 148 2.57 17.24 10.48
C HIS A 148 1.16 17.37 11.07
N VAL A 149 0.39 16.29 11.21
CA VAL A 149 -0.94 16.32 11.85
C VAL A 149 -0.82 16.50 13.36
N VAL A 150 0.21 15.96 13.97
CA VAL A 150 0.45 15.99 15.42
C VAL A 150 1.46 17.04 15.85
N TYR A 151 2.12 17.71 14.93
CA TYR A 151 3.18 18.69 15.15
C TYR A 151 2.75 20.10 14.71
N SER A 152 3.16 21.11 15.47
CA SER A 152 3.01 22.50 15.06
C SER A 152 4.19 23.34 15.54
N SER A 153 4.80 24.10 14.62
CA SER A 153 5.90 25.03 14.93
C SER A 153 5.50 26.14 15.90
N ASP A 154 4.21 26.47 15.98
CA ASP A 154 3.65 27.51 16.84
C ASP A 154 3.31 27.01 18.24
N SER A 155 3.37 25.69 18.47
CA SER A 155 3.06 25.06 19.75
C SER A 155 3.98 25.55 20.87
N ASP A 156 3.43 25.74 22.08
CA ASP A 156 4.14 26.05 23.31
C ASP A 156 4.81 24.83 23.96
N THR A 157 4.49 23.62 23.52
CA THR A 157 5.11 22.40 24.03
C THR A 157 6.60 22.34 23.65
N GLN A 158 7.41 21.70 24.48
CA GLN A 158 8.84 21.57 24.24
C GLN A 158 9.15 20.81 22.94
N THR A 159 8.40 19.77 22.66
CA THR A 159 8.52 18.93 21.45
C THR A 159 7.78 19.47 20.26
N ARG A 160 6.95 20.52 20.44
CA ARG A 160 6.00 21.05 19.46
C ARG A 160 4.94 20.05 19.00
N VAL A 161 4.92 18.84 19.57
CA VAL A 161 3.87 17.84 19.38
C VAL A 161 2.72 18.13 20.34
N SER A 162 1.49 17.90 19.91
CA SER A 162 0.31 18.07 20.74
C SER A 162 0.34 17.15 21.96
N ASN A 163 -0.02 17.68 23.13
CA ASN A 163 -0.23 16.90 24.36
C ASN A 163 -1.67 16.38 24.48
N GLU A 164 -2.59 16.92 23.68
CA GLU A 164 -4.00 16.56 23.67
C GLU A 164 -4.37 16.03 22.29
N ILE A 165 -4.23 14.73 22.12
CA ILE A 165 -4.55 14.04 20.87
C ILE A 165 -5.72 13.09 21.13
N THR A 166 -6.73 13.17 20.29
CA THR A 166 -7.84 12.22 20.25
C THR A 166 -7.99 11.60 18.89
N ILE A 167 -8.51 10.39 18.86
CA ILE A 167 -8.95 9.71 17.64
C ILE A 167 -10.44 9.42 17.73
N SER A 168 -11.14 9.43 16.60
CA SER A 168 -12.53 9.02 16.52
C SER A 168 -12.71 8.02 15.38
N PRO A 169 -13.24 6.81 15.66
CA PRO A 169 -13.58 5.84 14.63
C PRO A 169 -14.86 6.27 13.90
N TYR A 170 -15.13 5.64 12.77
CA TYR A 170 -16.38 5.85 12.03
C TYR A 170 -17.59 5.58 12.92
N GLY A 171 -18.43 6.61 13.14
CA GLY A 171 -19.63 6.54 13.97
C GLY A 171 -19.39 6.37 15.47
N GLY A 172 -18.13 6.46 15.94
CA GLY A 172 -17.77 6.29 17.36
C GLY A 172 -17.41 7.58 18.07
N SER A 173 -17.22 7.47 19.38
CA SER A 173 -16.81 8.58 20.25
C SER A 173 -15.29 8.81 20.19
N ALA A 174 -14.86 10.00 20.61
CA ALA A 174 -13.46 10.36 20.71
C ALA A 174 -12.75 9.53 21.81
N ILE A 175 -11.58 8.99 21.48
CA ILE A 175 -10.70 8.21 22.35
C ILE A 175 -9.38 8.99 22.51
N SER A 176 -8.94 9.22 23.74
CA SER A 176 -7.66 9.85 24.01
C SER A 176 -6.51 8.91 23.69
N VAL A 177 -5.47 9.44 23.06
CA VAL A 177 -4.29 8.67 22.67
C VAL A 177 -3.01 9.34 23.14
N THR A 178 -1.94 8.56 23.19
CA THR A 178 -0.59 9.06 23.49
C THR A 178 0.27 9.03 22.24
N TYR A 179 1.06 10.06 22.05
CA TYR A 179 2.10 10.08 21.03
C TYR A 179 3.23 9.12 21.45
N VAL A 180 3.57 8.17 20.57
CA VAL A 180 4.67 7.23 20.77
C VAL A 180 5.96 7.81 20.23
N GLY A 181 5.95 8.27 18.99
CA GLY A 181 7.08 8.82 18.31
C GLY A 181 6.77 9.14 16.84
N GLY A 182 7.72 9.74 16.14
CA GLY A 182 7.55 10.07 14.74
C GLY A 182 8.84 10.43 14.04
N SER A 183 8.74 10.65 12.75
CA SER A 183 9.81 11.12 11.88
C SER A 183 9.30 12.26 11.00
N ALA A 184 9.85 13.45 11.21
CA ALA A 184 9.57 14.63 10.38
C ALA A 184 10.05 14.40 8.93
N GLN A 185 11.17 13.71 8.75
CA GLN A 185 11.73 13.41 7.43
C GLN A 185 10.81 12.58 6.55
N TYR A 186 10.12 11.60 7.14
CA TYR A 186 9.20 10.71 6.42
C TYR A 186 7.73 11.08 6.63
N ASP A 187 7.46 12.13 7.38
CA ASP A 187 6.13 12.62 7.74
C ASP A 187 5.20 11.53 8.29
N ILE A 188 5.74 10.68 9.18
CA ILE A 188 5.01 9.59 9.84
C ILE A 188 5.04 9.78 11.35
N ALA A 189 3.90 9.62 12.02
CA ALA A 189 3.76 9.56 13.46
C ALA A 189 3.01 8.30 13.89
N VAL A 190 3.40 7.77 15.06
CA VAL A 190 2.78 6.62 15.70
C VAL A 190 2.11 7.07 16.99
N LEU A 191 0.83 6.75 17.13
CA LEU A 191 0.03 6.99 18.34
C LEU A 191 -0.32 5.64 18.96
N LYS A 192 -0.54 5.64 20.29
CA LYS A 192 -1.03 4.47 21.02
C LYS A 192 -2.35 4.81 21.71
N ALA A 193 -3.35 4.00 21.46
CA ALA A 193 -4.65 4.03 22.12
C ALA A 193 -4.80 2.85 23.08
N THR A 194 -5.59 3.05 24.14
CA THR A 194 -6.09 1.96 25.01
C THR A 194 -7.54 2.28 25.34
N ASP A 195 -8.46 1.45 24.87
CA ASP A 195 -9.89 1.61 25.03
C ASP A 195 -10.61 0.28 24.73
N ASP A 196 -11.75 0.04 25.38
CA ASP A 196 -12.56 -1.17 25.16
C ASP A 196 -13.03 -1.32 23.70
N TYR A 197 -13.08 -0.23 22.94
CA TYR A 197 -13.37 -0.26 21.50
C TYR A 197 -12.45 -1.25 20.77
N PHE A 198 -11.15 -1.30 21.10
CA PHE A 198 -10.18 -2.18 20.46
C PHE A 198 -10.29 -3.64 20.88
N SER A 199 -11.01 -3.95 21.96
CA SER A 199 -11.34 -5.34 22.33
C SER A 199 -12.51 -5.90 21.53
N SER A 200 -13.30 -5.06 20.88
CA SER A 200 -14.47 -5.45 20.10
C SER A 200 -14.10 -6.08 18.76
N THR A 201 -15.10 -6.59 18.04
CA THR A 201 -14.93 -7.15 16.68
C THR A 201 -14.99 -6.11 15.59
N PHE A 202 -15.41 -4.86 15.90
CA PHE A 202 -15.59 -3.83 14.87
C PHE A 202 -14.27 -3.29 14.32
N PRO A 203 -13.28 -2.84 15.14
CA PRO A 203 -12.03 -2.30 14.60
C PRO A 203 -11.20 -3.38 13.91
N LEU A 204 -10.58 -3.01 12.81
CA LEU A 204 -9.63 -3.86 12.06
C LEU A 204 -8.29 -3.15 11.95
N ALA A 205 -7.21 -3.89 12.16
CA ALA A 205 -5.90 -3.45 11.72
C ALA A 205 -5.82 -3.54 10.19
N ILE A 206 -5.00 -2.66 9.60
CA ILE A 206 -4.72 -2.69 8.17
C ILE A 206 -3.99 -4.00 7.79
N ASN A 207 -4.22 -4.44 6.55
CA ASN A 207 -3.33 -5.38 5.87
C ASN A 207 -2.41 -4.57 4.95
N LEU A 208 -1.12 -4.82 4.99
CA LEU A 208 -0.17 -4.19 4.08
C LEU A 208 -0.16 -4.92 2.74
N VAL A 209 -0.06 -4.17 1.65
CA VAL A 209 0.15 -4.77 0.32
C VAL A 209 1.45 -5.56 0.31
N ASN A 210 1.43 -6.70 -0.35
CA ASN A 210 2.63 -7.51 -0.60
C ASN A 210 3.14 -7.21 -2.03
N GLY A 211 4.32 -6.61 -2.13
CA GLY A 211 4.94 -6.23 -3.40
C GLY A 211 4.66 -4.79 -3.83
N ASP A 212 5.00 -4.51 -5.07
CA ASP A 212 4.93 -3.17 -5.65
C ASP A 212 3.53 -2.83 -6.16
N VAL A 213 3.17 -1.58 -6.04
CA VAL A 213 1.98 -1.04 -6.71
C VAL A 213 2.22 -0.88 -8.20
N THR A 214 1.15 -0.80 -8.99
CA THR A 214 1.21 -0.66 -10.44
C THR A 214 0.48 0.59 -10.90
N ILE A 215 1.01 1.26 -11.92
CA ILE A 215 0.31 2.37 -12.58
C ILE A 215 -1.04 1.86 -13.10
N GLY A 216 -2.11 2.64 -12.86
CA GLY A 216 -3.48 2.27 -13.20
C GLY A 216 -4.19 1.42 -12.13
N GLN A 217 -3.47 0.90 -11.12
CA GLN A 217 -4.09 0.20 -10.00
C GLN A 217 -5.05 1.11 -9.24
N SER A 218 -6.19 0.57 -8.81
CA SER A 218 -7.17 1.29 -7.99
C SER A 218 -6.53 1.83 -6.71
N ALA A 219 -6.82 3.08 -6.41
CA ALA A 219 -6.36 3.83 -5.25
C ALA A 219 -7.57 4.42 -4.51
N ILE A 220 -7.89 3.86 -3.34
CA ILE A 220 -9.01 4.28 -2.50
C ILE A 220 -8.44 5.03 -1.31
N ALA A 221 -8.65 6.35 -1.28
CA ALA A 221 -8.24 7.21 -0.16
C ALA A 221 -9.39 7.31 0.85
N ILE A 222 -9.10 7.00 2.13
CA ILE A 222 -10.05 7.13 3.23
C ILE A 222 -9.50 8.09 4.27
N GLY A 223 -10.26 9.13 4.56
CA GLY A 223 -9.87 10.17 5.50
C GLY A 223 -11.02 11.09 5.89
N ASN A 224 -10.70 12.23 6.51
CA ASN A 224 -11.64 13.20 7.07
C ASN A 224 -11.50 14.56 6.34
N PRO A 225 -11.88 14.65 5.06
CA PRO A 225 -11.70 15.86 4.26
C PRO A 225 -12.47 17.04 4.89
N ALA A 226 -11.81 18.17 5.02
CA ALA A 226 -12.35 19.41 5.59
C ALA A 226 -12.96 19.28 7.02
N GLY A 227 -12.78 18.13 7.69
CA GLY A 227 -13.36 17.88 9.00
C GLY A 227 -14.83 17.44 9.01
N GLU A 228 -15.37 17.09 7.84
CA GLU A 228 -16.78 16.74 7.66
C GLU A 228 -17.11 15.27 7.99
N GLY A 229 -16.12 14.51 8.45
CA GLY A 229 -16.25 13.10 8.80
C GLY A 229 -15.49 12.17 7.83
N LEU A 230 -15.33 10.90 8.26
CA LEU A 230 -14.66 9.91 7.45
C LEU A 230 -15.42 9.65 6.15
N SER A 231 -14.72 9.77 5.04
CA SER A 231 -15.25 9.52 3.69
C SER A 231 -14.20 8.82 2.84
N ALA A 232 -14.63 8.21 1.74
CA ALA A 232 -13.77 7.55 0.77
C ALA A 232 -13.84 8.24 -0.59
N THR A 233 -12.70 8.38 -1.24
CA THR A 233 -12.59 8.78 -2.64
C THR A 233 -11.79 7.73 -3.39
N GLN A 234 -12.05 7.56 -4.68
CA GLN A 234 -11.36 6.56 -5.49
C GLN A 234 -10.77 7.20 -6.73
N GLY A 235 -9.62 6.74 -7.10
CA GLY A 235 -8.88 7.06 -8.32
C GLY A 235 -7.93 5.92 -8.64
N ILE A 236 -6.79 6.24 -9.25
CA ILE A 236 -5.74 5.29 -9.62
C ILE A 236 -4.37 5.75 -9.15
N ILE A 237 -3.42 4.83 -9.14
CA ILE A 237 -1.99 5.17 -9.07
C ILE A 237 -1.58 5.77 -10.41
N SER A 238 -1.25 7.06 -10.43
CA SER A 238 -0.77 7.76 -11.62
C SER A 238 0.73 7.61 -11.82
N VAL A 239 1.50 7.54 -10.70
CA VAL A 239 2.95 7.26 -10.66
C VAL A 239 3.24 6.39 -9.45
N GLU A 240 3.89 5.25 -9.68
CA GLU A 240 4.19 4.28 -8.61
C GLU A 240 5.28 4.74 -7.64
N SER A 241 6.21 5.55 -8.12
CA SER A 241 7.34 6.04 -7.33
C SER A 241 7.96 7.28 -7.97
N GLU A 242 8.00 8.38 -7.24
CA GLU A 242 8.75 9.58 -7.60
C GLU A 242 9.35 10.24 -6.36
N GLU A 243 10.43 10.97 -6.54
CA GLU A 243 11.08 11.78 -5.51
C GLU A 243 10.55 13.19 -5.59
N ILE A 244 10.03 13.70 -4.48
CA ILE A 244 9.61 15.11 -4.36
C ILE A 244 10.43 15.82 -3.29
N ILE A 245 10.64 17.12 -3.49
CA ILE A 245 11.31 17.99 -2.51
C ILE A 245 10.24 18.74 -1.75
N MET A 246 10.23 18.60 -0.43
CA MET A 246 9.28 19.26 0.47
C MET A 246 10.03 20.09 1.51
N GLU A 247 9.37 21.12 2.04
CA GLU A 247 9.88 21.82 3.22
C GLU A 247 9.95 20.86 4.41
N ASP A 248 11.05 20.94 5.15
CA ASP A 248 11.20 20.19 6.40
C ASP A 248 10.17 20.68 7.42
N ILE A 249 9.42 19.75 8.02
CA ILE A 249 8.33 20.04 8.94
C ILE A 249 8.81 20.79 10.18
N GLU A 250 10.01 20.45 10.67
CA GLU A 250 10.61 21.06 11.86
C GLU A 250 11.43 22.30 11.57
N ASN A 251 11.91 22.46 10.34
CA ASN A 251 12.75 23.56 9.91
C ASN A 251 12.39 24.07 8.51
N SER A 252 11.49 25.02 8.43
CA SER A 252 11.02 25.61 7.17
C SER A 252 12.11 26.27 6.32
N SER A 253 13.36 26.39 6.83
CA SER A 253 14.50 26.87 6.06
C SER A 253 15.28 25.75 5.38
N SER A 254 14.92 24.51 5.59
CA SER A 254 15.52 23.33 4.96
C SER A 254 14.49 22.54 4.15
N TYR A 255 15.00 21.69 3.28
CA TYR A 255 14.18 20.85 2.40
C TYR A 255 14.60 19.40 2.56
N VAL A 256 13.64 18.50 2.47
CA VAL A 256 13.84 17.04 2.50
C VAL A 256 13.35 16.44 1.18
N SER A 257 14.10 15.49 0.65
CA SER A 257 13.62 14.64 -0.44
C SER A 257 12.90 13.45 0.14
N THR A 258 11.72 13.15 -0.37
CA THR A 258 10.94 12.00 0.04
C THR A 258 10.34 11.28 -1.16
N ARG A 259 10.33 9.94 -1.09
CA ARG A 259 9.69 9.12 -2.09
C ARG A 259 8.19 9.04 -1.83
N VAL A 260 7.41 9.27 -2.88
CA VAL A 260 5.94 9.24 -2.84
C VAL A 260 5.38 8.47 -4.04
N MET A 261 4.12 8.09 -3.94
CA MET A 261 3.26 7.72 -5.05
C MET A 261 2.38 8.91 -5.41
N ARG A 262 2.10 9.09 -6.70
CA ARG A 262 1.13 10.08 -7.18
C ARG A 262 -0.17 9.40 -7.54
N ILE A 263 -1.28 10.02 -7.13
CA ILE A 263 -2.64 9.52 -7.33
C ILE A 263 -3.53 10.65 -7.86
N ASP A 264 -4.63 10.29 -8.50
CA ASP A 264 -5.67 11.20 -8.96
C ASP A 264 -6.96 11.13 -8.13
N ALA A 265 -6.99 10.29 -7.08
CA ALA A 265 -8.08 10.30 -6.11
C ALA A 265 -8.20 11.70 -5.48
N ALA A 266 -9.43 12.17 -5.28
CA ALA A 266 -9.66 13.49 -4.68
C ALA A 266 -9.17 13.53 -3.23
N VAL A 267 -8.15 14.34 -2.97
CA VAL A 267 -7.53 14.53 -1.65
C VAL A 267 -7.60 16.00 -1.26
N ASN A 268 -8.07 16.27 -0.06
CA ASN A 268 -8.19 17.61 0.50
C ASN A 268 -7.55 17.66 1.90
N SER A 269 -7.38 18.88 2.44
CA SER A 269 -6.98 19.08 3.83
C SER A 269 -7.87 18.25 4.76
N GLY A 270 -7.25 17.53 5.71
CA GLY A 270 -7.93 16.58 6.59
C GLY A 270 -7.79 15.11 6.16
N ASN A 271 -7.48 14.81 4.89
CA ASN A 271 -7.15 13.46 4.44
C ASN A 271 -5.73 13.03 4.84
N SER A 272 -4.84 13.99 5.20
CA SER A 272 -3.48 13.71 5.68
C SER A 272 -3.49 12.68 6.81
N GLY A 273 -2.66 11.64 6.69
CA GLY A 273 -2.57 10.53 7.63
C GLY A 273 -3.58 9.42 7.40
N GLY A 274 -4.56 9.63 6.51
CA GLY A 274 -5.53 8.63 6.09
C GLY A 274 -4.92 7.54 5.22
N GLY A 275 -5.56 6.38 5.19
CA GLY A 275 -5.10 5.24 4.42
C GLY A 275 -5.40 5.39 2.93
N LEU A 276 -4.45 4.97 2.11
CA LEU A 276 -4.64 4.69 0.70
C LEU A 276 -4.66 3.17 0.51
N PHE A 277 -5.74 2.64 -0.06
CA PHE A 277 -5.97 1.21 -0.19
C PHE A 277 -6.14 0.80 -1.64
N ASN A 278 -5.82 -0.45 -1.96
CA ASN A 278 -6.15 -1.06 -3.24
C ASN A 278 -7.58 -1.66 -3.23
N SER A 279 -8.02 -2.22 -4.35
CA SER A 279 -9.35 -2.86 -4.46
C SER A 279 -9.51 -4.10 -3.57
N ALA A 280 -8.42 -4.74 -3.14
CA ALA A 280 -8.45 -5.83 -2.15
C ALA A 280 -8.56 -5.31 -0.70
N GLY A 281 -8.53 -3.98 -0.49
CA GLY A 281 -8.55 -3.35 0.83
C GLY A 281 -7.23 -3.50 1.59
N GLU A 282 -6.12 -3.68 0.89
CA GLU A 282 -4.78 -3.65 1.46
C GLU A 282 -4.24 -2.22 1.42
N LEU A 283 -3.52 -1.82 2.48
CA LEU A 283 -2.89 -0.52 2.54
C LEU A 283 -1.72 -0.46 1.56
N ILE A 284 -1.79 0.45 0.61
CA ILE A 284 -0.72 0.74 -0.35
C ILE A 284 0.08 1.98 0.03
N GLY A 285 -0.47 2.85 0.90
CA GLY A 285 0.23 4.03 1.40
C GLY A 285 -0.58 4.83 2.40
N ILE A 286 0.02 5.93 2.87
CA ILE A 286 -0.63 6.96 3.70
C ILE A 286 -0.74 8.24 2.89
N VAL A 287 -1.95 8.79 2.81
CA VAL A 287 -2.23 10.03 2.09
C VAL A 287 -1.46 11.19 2.72
N ASN A 288 -0.74 11.94 1.89
CA ASN A 288 -0.09 13.19 2.28
C ASN A 288 -0.71 14.33 1.48
N ALA A 289 -1.64 15.06 2.10
CA ALA A 289 -2.34 16.17 1.45
C ALA A 289 -1.49 17.47 1.34
N LYS A 290 -0.25 17.44 1.82
CA LYS A 290 0.72 18.53 1.63
C LYS A 290 1.30 18.48 0.21
N SER A 291 0.56 18.98 -0.77
CA SER A 291 1.15 19.34 -2.06
C SER A 291 1.79 20.71 -1.96
N SER A 292 3.04 20.82 -2.34
CA SER A 292 3.75 22.12 -2.37
C SER A 292 3.27 23.03 -3.52
N ASP A 293 2.49 22.50 -4.45
CA ASP A 293 2.03 23.27 -5.62
C ASP A 293 0.51 23.13 -5.77
N THR A 294 -0.21 24.13 -5.24
CA THR A 294 -1.69 24.21 -5.29
C THR A 294 -2.24 24.55 -6.68
N SER A 295 -1.36 24.64 -7.69
CA SER A 295 -1.75 25.07 -9.04
C SER A 295 -2.21 23.94 -9.95
N ILE A 296 -1.99 22.67 -9.58
CA ILE A 296 -2.37 21.52 -10.40
C ILE A 296 -3.51 20.77 -9.71
N GLU A 297 -4.71 20.87 -10.29
CA GLU A 297 -5.87 20.11 -9.85
C GLU A 297 -5.69 18.59 -10.12
N ASN A 298 -6.26 17.75 -9.26
CA ASN A 298 -6.25 16.29 -9.38
C ASN A 298 -4.85 15.64 -9.30
N MET A 299 -3.94 16.22 -8.53
CA MET A 299 -2.65 15.62 -8.23
C MET A 299 -2.46 15.55 -6.72
N ALA A 300 -2.42 14.34 -6.18
CA ALA A 300 -2.19 14.10 -4.78
C ALA A 300 -1.06 13.08 -4.57
N TYR A 301 -0.49 13.11 -3.38
CA TYR A 301 0.63 12.24 -3.02
C TYR A 301 0.29 11.32 -1.85
N ALA A 302 0.91 10.16 -1.85
CA ALA A 302 0.86 9.22 -0.73
C ALA A 302 2.25 8.66 -0.44
N ILE A 303 2.56 8.50 0.84
CA ILE A 303 3.78 7.84 1.32
C ILE A 303 3.59 6.33 1.15
N PRO A 304 4.46 5.61 0.41
CA PRO A 304 4.29 4.19 0.16
C PRO A 304 4.25 3.33 1.44
N ALA A 305 3.45 2.27 1.43
CA ALA A 305 3.30 1.36 2.57
C ALA A 305 4.62 0.73 3.04
N SER A 306 5.59 0.53 2.14
CA SER A 306 6.95 0.07 2.46
C SER A 306 7.69 1.02 3.40
N ILE A 307 7.61 2.34 3.14
CA ILE A 307 8.19 3.38 4.01
C ILE A 307 7.37 3.47 5.30
N VAL A 308 6.04 3.54 5.20
CA VAL A 308 5.13 3.66 6.35
C VAL A 308 5.40 2.56 7.37
N SER A 309 5.40 1.29 6.92
CA SER A 309 5.63 0.15 7.81
C SER A 309 7.05 0.13 8.38
N ALA A 310 8.06 0.43 7.55
CA ALA A 310 9.45 0.42 7.99
C ALA A 310 9.73 1.48 9.08
N VAL A 311 9.20 2.70 8.90
CA VAL A 311 9.33 3.79 9.87
C VAL A 311 8.54 3.50 11.14
N ALA A 312 7.29 3.03 11.01
CA ALA A 312 6.44 2.71 12.16
C ALA A 312 7.03 1.57 13.01
N ASP A 313 7.48 0.49 12.37
CA ASP A 313 8.13 -0.64 13.05
C ASP A 313 9.40 -0.20 13.80
N ASN A 314 10.22 0.66 13.17
CA ASN A 314 11.43 1.21 13.80
C ASN A 314 11.08 2.03 15.05
N ILE A 315 10.09 2.93 14.96
CA ILE A 315 9.64 3.75 16.09
C ILE A 315 9.09 2.88 17.22
N ILE A 316 8.23 1.89 16.91
CA ILE A 316 7.63 0.99 17.90
C ILE A 316 8.72 0.14 18.59
N LYS A 317 9.63 -0.45 17.80
CA LYS A 317 10.72 -1.30 18.29
C LYS A 317 11.74 -0.52 19.14
N ASN A 318 11.94 0.76 18.82
CA ASN A 318 12.93 1.62 19.46
C ASN A 318 12.32 2.60 20.50
N ASN A 319 11.24 2.19 21.15
CA ASN A 319 10.59 2.94 22.24
C ASN A 319 10.28 4.41 21.89
N GLY A 320 9.79 4.64 20.68
CA GLY A 320 9.35 5.97 20.23
C GLY A 320 10.41 6.77 19.45
N ASN A 321 11.66 6.31 19.39
CA ASN A 321 12.69 6.99 18.63
C ASN A 321 12.82 6.39 17.23
N PHE A 322 12.80 7.24 16.20
CA PHE A 322 13.20 6.81 14.87
C PHE A 322 14.73 6.89 14.75
N ASN A 323 15.38 5.74 14.65
CA ASN A 323 16.84 5.63 14.56
C ASN A 323 17.23 4.50 13.62
N LYS A 324 17.28 4.81 12.32
CA LYS A 324 17.62 3.81 11.31
C LYS A 324 19.12 3.49 11.33
N GLY A 325 19.44 2.23 11.12
CA GLY A 325 20.82 1.79 10.89
C GLY A 325 21.37 2.35 9.58
N THR A 326 22.68 2.61 9.57
CA THR A 326 23.39 3.13 8.40
C THR A 326 24.33 2.07 7.83
N VAL A 327 24.13 1.69 6.59
CA VAL A 327 24.99 0.71 5.90
C VAL A 327 26.32 1.36 5.45
N GLY A 328 26.28 2.66 5.14
CA GLY A 328 27.47 3.39 4.69
C GLY A 328 27.74 3.27 3.18
N ILE A 329 26.72 3.19 2.37
CA ILE A 329 26.82 3.22 0.91
C ILE A 329 26.02 4.40 0.35
N THR A 330 26.53 4.96 -0.75
CA THR A 330 25.77 5.85 -1.64
C THR A 330 25.51 5.08 -2.93
N ILE A 331 24.31 5.13 -3.42
CA ILE A 331 23.87 4.41 -4.62
C ILE A 331 23.45 5.36 -5.73
N THR A 332 23.47 4.87 -6.95
CA THR A 332 22.99 5.57 -8.14
C THR A 332 22.30 4.57 -9.08
N VAL A 333 21.35 5.06 -9.85
CA VAL A 333 20.74 4.30 -10.94
C VAL A 333 21.52 4.61 -12.22
N THR A 334 22.10 3.58 -12.86
CA THR A 334 22.90 3.73 -14.09
C THR A 334 22.12 3.39 -15.34
N GLN A 335 21.05 2.62 -15.21
CA GLN A 335 20.18 2.23 -16.32
C GLN A 335 18.75 2.06 -15.81
N THR A 336 17.79 2.48 -16.63
CA THR A 336 16.35 2.26 -16.41
C THR A 336 15.79 1.63 -17.67
N THR A 337 15.01 0.55 -17.52
CA THR A 337 14.42 -0.20 -18.64
C THR A 337 12.96 -0.53 -18.32
N GLY A 338 12.06 -0.21 -19.25
CA GLY A 338 10.67 -0.65 -19.19
C GLY A 338 10.55 -2.09 -19.69
N TYR A 339 9.70 -2.89 -19.05
CA TYR A 339 9.39 -4.26 -19.47
C TYR A 339 7.93 -4.59 -19.14
N LEU A 340 7.43 -5.70 -19.69
CA LEU A 340 6.13 -6.27 -19.31
C LEU A 340 6.38 -7.41 -18.32
N ASP A 341 5.63 -7.43 -17.23
CA ASP A 341 5.65 -8.56 -16.29
C ASP A 341 4.81 -9.74 -16.84
N GLU A 342 4.68 -10.80 -16.06
CA GLU A 342 3.94 -12.02 -16.43
C GLU A 342 2.42 -11.78 -16.64
N ASN A 343 1.90 -10.65 -16.20
CA ASN A 343 0.50 -10.24 -16.36
C ASN A 343 0.34 -9.13 -17.42
N ASP A 344 1.33 -8.95 -18.31
CA ASP A 344 1.37 -7.88 -19.32
C ASP A 344 1.29 -6.46 -18.74
N CYS A 345 1.60 -6.27 -17.45
CA CYS A 345 1.68 -4.96 -16.83
C CYS A 345 3.03 -4.30 -17.11
N VAL A 346 2.99 -3.01 -17.45
CA VAL A 346 4.20 -2.20 -17.64
C VAL A 346 4.94 -2.05 -16.32
N ARG A 347 6.21 -2.41 -16.29
CA ARG A 347 7.13 -2.30 -15.16
C ARG A 347 8.39 -1.58 -15.53
N ILE A 348 9.08 -1.08 -14.53
CA ILE A 348 10.41 -0.46 -14.65
C ILE A 348 11.41 -1.28 -13.85
N ALA A 349 12.53 -1.63 -14.48
CA ALA A 349 13.71 -2.16 -13.82
C ALA A 349 14.83 -1.12 -13.85
N GLU A 350 15.56 -1.03 -12.74
CA GLU A 350 16.69 -0.13 -12.56
C GLU A 350 17.95 -0.96 -12.26
N THR A 351 19.07 -0.55 -12.84
CA THR A 351 20.38 -1.06 -12.42
C THR A 351 20.92 -0.17 -11.31
N VAL A 352 20.85 -0.66 -10.08
CA VAL A 352 21.29 0.05 -8.87
C VAL A 352 22.75 -0.26 -8.61
N VAL A 353 23.60 0.76 -8.58
CA VAL A 353 25.05 0.65 -8.45
C VAL A 353 25.53 1.43 -7.23
N ILE A 354 26.47 0.86 -6.50
CA ILE A 354 27.15 1.56 -5.40
C ILE A 354 28.11 2.59 -6.01
N SER A 355 27.88 3.87 -5.74
CA SER A 355 28.75 4.96 -6.21
C SER A 355 29.85 5.32 -5.21
N GLN A 356 29.55 5.22 -3.91
CA GLN A 356 30.50 5.49 -2.83
C GLN A 356 30.29 4.55 -1.65
N VAL A 357 31.37 4.28 -0.94
CA VAL A 357 31.38 3.44 0.26
C VAL A 357 32.04 4.20 1.40
N SER A 358 31.43 4.15 2.58
CA SER A 358 31.93 4.77 3.80
C SER A 358 31.54 3.96 5.05
N GLY A 359 32.03 4.33 6.20
CA GLY A 359 31.61 3.77 7.49
C GLY A 359 31.63 2.24 7.53
N ALA A 360 30.51 1.64 7.90
CA ALA A 360 30.37 0.19 8.14
C ALA A 360 30.64 -0.68 6.89
N ALA A 361 30.39 -0.18 5.69
CA ALA A 361 30.62 -0.92 4.45
C ALA A 361 32.08 -0.87 3.97
N SER A 362 32.94 -0.01 4.57
CA SER A 362 34.31 0.19 4.13
C SER A 362 35.13 -1.12 4.17
N GLY A 363 35.79 -1.43 3.05
CA GLY A 363 36.57 -2.66 2.90
C GLY A 363 35.76 -3.93 2.60
N LEU A 364 34.43 -3.84 2.64
CA LEU A 364 33.50 -4.94 2.36
C LEU A 364 32.86 -4.77 0.95
N LEU A 365 32.24 -3.62 0.72
CA LEU A 365 31.63 -3.24 -0.55
C LEU A 365 32.56 -2.29 -1.33
N GLN A 366 32.31 -2.10 -2.60
CA GLN A 366 33.13 -1.28 -3.48
C GLN A 366 32.26 -0.42 -4.40
N ALA A 367 32.81 0.70 -4.86
CA ALA A 367 32.22 1.45 -5.96
C ALA A 367 32.15 0.58 -7.22
N ASN A 368 31.08 0.72 -7.97
CA ASN A 368 30.68 -0.07 -9.14
C ASN A 368 30.17 -1.49 -8.83
N ASP A 369 29.99 -1.90 -7.59
CA ASP A 369 29.20 -3.09 -7.28
C ASP A 369 27.75 -2.86 -7.72
N VAL A 370 27.18 -3.80 -8.49
CA VAL A 370 25.78 -3.79 -8.90
C VAL A 370 24.96 -4.53 -7.85
N VAL A 371 24.04 -3.83 -7.20
CA VAL A 371 23.20 -4.43 -6.14
C VAL A 371 22.11 -5.30 -6.78
N LYS A 372 21.99 -6.56 -6.35
CA LYS A 372 21.02 -7.54 -6.82
C LYS A 372 19.93 -7.87 -5.80
N ALA A 373 20.29 -7.92 -4.52
CA ALA A 373 19.34 -8.21 -3.46
C ALA A 373 19.80 -7.61 -2.14
N ILE A 374 18.87 -7.50 -1.20
CA ILE A 374 19.12 -7.17 0.20
C ILE A 374 18.39 -8.19 1.09
N THR A 375 19.08 -8.67 2.14
CA THR A 375 18.50 -9.57 3.14
C THR A 375 18.55 -8.89 4.51
N ILE A 376 17.38 -8.70 5.12
CA ILE A 376 17.20 -8.11 6.44
C ILE A 376 16.27 -9.02 7.25
N TYR A 377 16.64 -9.37 8.48
CA TYR A 377 15.87 -10.24 9.37
C TYR A 377 15.44 -11.58 8.73
N GLY A 378 16.29 -12.13 7.84
CA GLY A 378 16.03 -13.38 7.12
C GLY A 378 15.11 -13.27 5.91
N GLN A 379 14.61 -12.08 5.58
CA GLN A 379 13.85 -11.82 4.38
C GLN A 379 14.76 -11.25 3.28
N THR A 380 14.74 -11.88 2.11
CA THR A 380 15.50 -11.43 0.94
C THR A 380 14.57 -10.73 -0.04
N ILE A 381 14.97 -9.52 -0.44
CA ILE A 381 14.26 -8.69 -1.42
C ILE A 381 15.17 -8.51 -2.63
N THR A 382 14.71 -8.90 -3.83
CA THR A 382 15.41 -8.64 -5.08
C THR A 382 15.39 -7.15 -5.38
N VAL A 383 16.55 -6.57 -5.73
CA VAL A 383 16.66 -5.14 -6.01
C VAL A 383 16.52 -4.91 -7.52
N ASN A 384 15.30 -4.66 -7.97
CA ASN A 384 14.94 -4.24 -9.31
C ASN A 384 14.69 -2.74 -9.42
N ARG A 385 14.55 -2.04 -8.28
CA ARG A 385 14.35 -0.61 -8.14
C ARG A 385 15.19 -0.12 -6.96
N MET A 386 15.59 1.14 -7.01
CA MET A 386 16.37 1.75 -5.93
C MET A 386 15.68 1.62 -4.56
N PHE A 387 14.37 1.78 -4.53
CA PHE A 387 13.60 1.71 -3.28
C PHE A 387 13.51 0.28 -2.69
N HIS A 388 13.72 -0.78 -3.47
CA HIS A 388 13.84 -2.15 -2.94
C HIS A 388 15.06 -2.32 -2.03
N LEU A 389 16.05 -1.42 -2.16
CA LEU A 389 17.21 -1.36 -1.28
C LEU A 389 16.98 -0.36 -0.14
N THR A 390 16.48 0.85 -0.44
CA THR A 390 16.44 1.95 0.53
C THR A 390 15.34 1.81 1.57
N ASP A 391 14.14 1.37 1.18
CA ASP A 391 13.00 1.28 2.10
C ASP A 391 13.18 0.23 3.20
N PRO A 392 13.65 -1.01 2.91
CA PRO A 392 13.86 -2.01 3.94
C PRO A 392 14.90 -1.59 5.00
N ILE A 393 15.92 -0.81 4.62
CA ILE A 393 16.94 -0.29 5.54
C ILE A 393 16.33 0.59 6.63
N LEU A 394 15.21 1.30 6.35
CA LEU A 394 14.53 2.13 7.35
C LEU A 394 14.05 1.33 8.59
N ARG A 395 13.89 0.01 8.44
CA ARG A 395 13.45 -0.89 9.50
C ARG A 395 14.58 -1.30 10.43
N THR A 396 15.85 -1.12 9.99
CA THR A 396 17.03 -1.53 10.77
C THR A 396 17.40 -0.53 11.86
N LEU A 397 18.05 -1.03 12.90
CA LEU A 397 18.64 -0.24 13.98
C LEU A 397 20.17 -0.31 13.90
N PRO A 398 20.91 0.63 14.49
CA PRO A 398 22.34 0.47 14.71
C PRO A 398 22.66 -0.85 15.42
N GLY A 399 23.60 -1.63 14.89
CA GLY A 399 23.96 -2.97 15.36
C GLY A 399 23.26 -4.12 14.62
N ASP A 400 22.20 -3.86 13.84
CA ASP A 400 21.57 -4.89 13.00
C ASP A 400 22.48 -5.28 11.83
N SER A 401 22.38 -6.55 11.40
CA SER A 401 23.11 -7.07 10.26
C SER A 401 22.25 -7.05 9.00
N VAL A 402 22.81 -6.52 7.92
CA VAL A 402 22.22 -6.49 6.59
C VAL A 402 23.14 -7.23 5.63
N THR A 403 22.61 -8.17 4.85
CA THR A 403 23.37 -8.81 3.77
C THR A 403 22.96 -8.20 2.45
N ILE A 404 23.94 -7.67 1.72
CA ILE A 404 23.74 -7.10 0.39
C ILE A 404 24.39 -8.05 -0.62
N THR A 405 23.57 -8.59 -1.54
CA THR A 405 24.04 -9.38 -2.64
C THR A 405 24.41 -8.45 -3.79
N VAL A 406 25.66 -8.50 -4.22
CA VAL A 406 26.17 -7.65 -5.30
C VAL A 406 26.77 -8.50 -6.41
N GLU A 407 26.74 -7.96 -7.63
CA GLU A 407 27.54 -8.46 -8.74
C GLU A 407 28.82 -7.61 -8.87
N ARG A 408 29.96 -8.26 -8.75
CA ARG A 408 31.29 -7.66 -8.84
C ARG A 408 32.11 -8.44 -9.86
N SER A 409 32.54 -7.80 -10.94
CA SER A 409 33.34 -8.44 -12.02
C SER A 409 32.70 -9.73 -12.57
N GLY A 410 31.37 -9.76 -12.70
CA GLY A 410 30.60 -10.90 -13.20
C GLY A 410 30.40 -12.04 -12.18
N GLN A 411 30.77 -11.84 -10.92
CA GLN A 411 30.52 -12.79 -9.84
C GLN A 411 29.51 -12.22 -8.84
N THR A 412 28.57 -13.06 -8.41
CA THR A 412 27.62 -12.73 -7.34
C THR A 412 28.25 -12.99 -5.99
N ILE A 413 28.22 -12.01 -5.11
CA ILE A 413 28.86 -12.03 -3.79
C ILE A 413 27.85 -11.52 -2.74
N ASP A 414 27.72 -12.27 -1.64
CA ASP A 414 26.96 -11.84 -0.47
C ASP A 414 27.89 -11.15 0.52
N VAL A 415 27.55 -9.92 0.88
CA VAL A 415 28.34 -9.10 1.79
C VAL A 415 27.47 -8.69 2.97
N THR A 416 27.83 -9.16 4.17
CA THR A 416 27.13 -8.78 5.40
C THR A 416 27.80 -7.55 6.03
N VAL A 417 26.98 -6.53 6.28
CA VAL A 417 27.37 -5.27 6.92
C VAL A 417 26.60 -5.13 8.22
N VAL A 418 27.28 -4.78 9.31
CA VAL A 418 26.66 -4.40 10.57
C VAL A 418 26.40 -2.90 10.53
N CYS A 419 25.11 -2.51 10.60
CA CYS A 419 24.71 -1.11 10.55
C CYS A 419 25.32 -0.29 11.70
N SER A 420 25.79 0.90 11.39
CA SER A 420 26.26 1.88 12.38
C SER A 420 25.17 2.83 12.83
#